data_9e35b9b4329b6fe72eb051305669d180
#
_entry.id   9e35b9b4329b6fe72eb051305669d180
#
_cell.length_a   1.000
_cell.length_b   1.000
_cell.length_c   1.000
_cell.angle_alpha   90.00
_cell.angle_beta   90.00
_cell.angle_gamma   90.00
#
_symmetry.space_group_name_H-M   'P 1'
#
loop_
_entity.id
_entity.type
_entity.pdbx_description
1 polymer ?
#
loop_
_entity_poly.entity_id
_entity_poly.type
_entity_poly.pdbx_seq_one_letter_code
_entity_poly.pdbx_strand_id
1 'polypeptide(L)'
;MNKAKIAVLVSGGGTNLQALLDAQAAGQLPHGQIALVLSSNENAYALTRAAGAGIPARAVSARQCGGQAAFESALSALLTEYEIDLIILAGFLTILSADFTARWPSRILNVHPSLIPAFCGEGMYGLRVHTAALAAGVKVTGATVHFVNEVPDGGQILLQKAVDVLPDDAPETLQRRVMEQAEWQLLPRAAELVSEQIVKENRDA
;
A
#
# COMPACT_ATOMS: atom_id res chain seq x y z
N MET A 1 9.33 -3.85 -23.55
CA MET A 1 7.90 -4.01 -23.18
C MET A 1 7.55 -2.79 -22.33
N ASN A 2 6.40 -2.15 -22.56
CA ASN A 2 5.93 -1.10 -21.67
C ASN A 2 5.57 -1.74 -20.33
N LYS A 3 6.11 -1.21 -19.23
CA LYS A 3 5.76 -1.63 -17.89
C LYS A 3 4.59 -0.80 -17.36
N ALA A 4 3.77 -1.38 -16.50
CA ALA A 4 2.77 -0.63 -15.75
C ALA A 4 3.47 0.36 -14.80
N LYS A 5 3.09 1.63 -14.85
CA LYS A 5 3.62 2.68 -13.99
C LYS A 5 2.91 2.69 -12.64
N ILE A 6 3.67 2.55 -11.57
CA ILE A 6 3.15 2.41 -10.20
C ILE A 6 3.40 3.70 -9.42
N ALA A 7 2.35 4.24 -8.80
CA ALA A 7 2.48 5.23 -7.74
C ALA A 7 2.36 4.56 -6.37
N VAL A 8 3.28 4.84 -5.45
CA VAL A 8 3.20 4.35 -4.06
C VAL A 8 2.85 5.51 -3.15
N LEU A 9 1.72 5.39 -2.45
CA LEU A 9 1.22 6.38 -1.49
C LEU A 9 1.61 5.96 -0.07
N VAL A 10 2.18 6.89 0.69
CA VAL A 10 2.76 6.65 2.01
C VAL A 10 2.40 7.78 2.99
N SER A 11 2.55 7.54 4.31
CA SER A 11 2.37 8.60 5.33
C SER A 11 3.51 8.67 6.35
N GLY A 12 4.40 7.67 6.41
CA GLY A 12 5.38 7.53 7.48
C GLY A 12 6.73 6.95 7.08
N GLY A 13 7.20 5.94 7.82
CA GLY A 13 8.54 5.34 7.68
C GLY A 13 8.84 4.66 6.35
N GLY A 14 7.82 4.14 5.64
CA GLY A 14 7.95 3.57 4.31
C GLY A 14 8.64 2.21 4.26
N THR A 15 8.44 1.34 5.24
CA THR A 15 9.03 -0.01 5.23
C THR A 15 8.46 -0.87 4.10
N ASN A 16 7.15 -0.78 3.83
CA ASN A 16 6.50 -1.42 2.70
C ASN A 16 6.94 -0.82 1.34
N LEU A 17 7.17 0.51 1.28
CA LEU A 17 7.80 1.13 0.12
C LEU A 17 9.21 0.55 -0.10
N GLN A 18 10.01 0.38 0.96
CA GLN A 18 11.34 -0.20 0.83
C GLN A 18 11.28 -1.61 0.23
N ALA A 19 10.37 -2.45 0.69
CA ALA A 19 10.19 -3.79 0.14
C ALA A 19 9.86 -3.77 -1.37
N LEU A 20 9.05 -2.82 -1.82
CA LEU A 20 8.75 -2.61 -3.24
C LEU A 20 9.99 -2.14 -4.03
N LEU A 21 10.76 -1.20 -3.48
CA LEU A 21 12.00 -0.70 -4.10
C LEU A 21 13.04 -1.81 -4.23
N ASP A 22 13.23 -2.62 -3.18
CA ASP A 22 14.16 -3.74 -3.16
C ASP A 22 13.74 -4.81 -4.19
N ALA A 23 12.45 -5.12 -4.26
CA ALA A 23 11.90 -6.05 -5.25
C ALA A 23 12.10 -5.55 -6.70
N GLN A 24 11.91 -4.24 -6.93
CA GLN A 24 12.20 -3.64 -8.24
C GLN A 24 13.67 -3.75 -8.59
N ALA A 25 14.57 -3.40 -7.67
CA ALA A 25 16.01 -3.48 -7.87
C ALA A 25 16.49 -4.92 -8.11
N ALA A 26 15.84 -5.92 -7.46
CA ALA A 26 16.10 -7.34 -7.65
C ALA A 26 15.47 -7.92 -8.94
N GLY A 27 14.78 -7.11 -9.76
CA GLY A 27 14.13 -7.57 -10.99
C GLY A 27 12.85 -8.40 -10.77
N GLN A 28 12.27 -8.36 -9.57
CA GLN A 28 11.06 -9.10 -9.21
C GLN A 28 9.76 -8.41 -9.67
N LEU A 29 9.86 -7.22 -10.30
CA LEU A 29 8.77 -6.49 -10.94
C LEU A 29 9.01 -6.36 -12.45
N PRO A 30 9.03 -7.47 -13.22
CA PRO A 30 9.28 -7.45 -14.65
C PRO A 30 8.23 -6.67 -15.44
N HIS A 31 6.96 -6.62 -14.96
CA HIS A 31 5.86 -5.93 -15.63
C HIS A 31 5.50 -4.59 -14.95
N GLY A 32 6.01 -4.31 -13.74
CA GLY A 32 5.78 -3.07 -13.00
C GLY A 32 7.02 -2.18 -12.92
N GLN A 33 6.81 -0.87 -12.76
CA GLN A 33 7.85 0.12 -12.47
C GLN A 33 7.31 1.17 -11.51
N ILE A 34 7.98 1.35 -10.37
CA ILE A 34 7.66 2.44 -9.45
C ILE A 34 8.11 3.74 -10.12
N ALA A 35 7.15 4.58 -10.52
CA ALA A 35 7.38 5.82 -11.24
C ALA A 35 7.22 7.06 -10.34
N LEU A 36 6.49 6.93 -9.22
CA LEU A 36 6.18 8.06 -8.34
C LEU A 36 5.95 7.58 -6.89
N VAL A 37 6.40 8.37 -5.93
CA VAL A 37 6.04 8.22 -4.51
C VAL A 37 5.32 9.48 -4.05
N LEU A 38 4.14 9.33 -3.46
CA LEU A 38 3.35 10.43 -2.92
C LEU A 38 3.20 10.25 -1.41
N SER A 39 3.50 11.29 -0.64
CA SER A 39 3.33 11.25 0.81
C SER A 39 2.29 12.25 1.28
N SER A 40 1.38 11.83 2.19
CA SER A 40 0.47 12.73 2.88
C SER A 40 1.15 13.59 3.95
N ASN A 41 2.44 13.34 4.24
CA ASN A 41 3.25 14.03 5.24
C ASN A 41 4.61 14.41 4.65
N GLU A 42 4.95 15.69 4.67
CA GLU A 42 6.20 16.23 4.15
C GLU A 42 7.45 15.71 4.91
N ASN A 43 7.27 15.30 6.17
CA ASN A 43 8.34 14.77 7.02
C ASN A 43 8.43 13.24 7.00
N ALA A 44 7.72 12.57 6.09
CA ALA A 44 7.76 11.12 5.98
C ALA A 44 9.15 10.63 5.54
N TYR A 45 9.76 9.73 6.30
CA TYR A 45 11.05 9.12 5.95
C TYR A 45 10.98 8.34 4.61
N ALA A 46 9.79 7.91 4.22
CA ALA A 46 9.52 7.31 2.92
C ALA A 46 10.00 8.19 1.74
N LEU A 47 9.94 9.51 1.85
CA LEU A 47 10.45 10.44 0.82
C LEU A 47 11.97 10.32 0.67
N THR A 48 12.70 10.15 1.78
CA THR A 48 14.15 9.89 1.77
C THR A 48 14.48 8.56 1.09
N ARG A 49 13.68 7.51 1.33
CA ARG A 49 13.84 6.20 0.67
C ARG A 49 13.65 6.32 -0.84
N ALA A 50 12.60 7.02 -1.27
CA ALA A 50 12.33 7.26 -2.69
C ALA A 50 13.49 8.02 -3.37
N ALA A 51 13.98 9.08 -2.74
CA ALA A 51 15.13 9.86 -3.23
C ALA A 51 16.39 9.00 -3.34
N GLY A 52 16.67 8.16 -2.34
CA GLY A 52 17.80 7.22 -2.35
C GLY A 52 17.72 6.18 -3.48
N ALA A 53 16.53 5.85 -3.93
CA ALA A 53 16.28 4.96 -5.06
C ALA A 53 16.16 5.70 -6.42
N GLY A 54 16.33 7.03 -6.45
CA GLY A 54 16.18 7.84 -7.66
C GLY A 54 14.74 7.95 -8.18
N ILE A 55 13.74 7.67 -7.33
CA ILE A 55 12.32 7.74 -7.70
C ILE A 55 11.79 9.14 -7.39
N PRO A 56 11.10 9.81 -8.34
CA PRO A 56 10.39 11.06 -8.08
C PRO A 56 9.45 10.95 -6.89
N ALA A 57 9.54 11.92 -5.97
CA ALA A 57 8.69 11.93 -4.79
C ALA A 57 8.12 13.33 -4.51
N ARG A 58 6.88 13.41 -4.03
CA ARG A 58 6.18 14.64 -3.67
C ARG A 58 5.40 14.45 -2.38
N ALA A 59 5.32 15.51 -1.59
CA ALA A 59 4.39 15.59 -0.47
C ALA A 59 3.13 16.32 -0.92
N VAL A 60 1.96 15.73 -0.61
CA VAL A 60 0.64 16.31 -0.86
C VAL A 60 -0.22 16.00 0.37
N SER A 61 -0.64 17.01 1.12
CA SER A 61 -1.46 16.79 2.31
C SER A 61 -2.80 17.50 2.21
N ALA A 62 -3.86 16.87 2.72
CA ALA A 62 -5.21 17.45 2.73
C ALA A 62 -5.24 18.80 3.44
N ARG A 63 -4.44 18.97 4.51
CA ARG A 63 -4.33 20.24 5.25
C ARG A 63 -3.77 21.36 4.38
N GLN A 64 -2.71 21.11 3.61
CA GLN A 64 -2.08 22.11 2.74
C GLN A 64 -2.94 22.43 1.53
N CYS A 65 -3.67 21.45 1.03
CA CYS A 65 -4.58 21.64 -0.11
C CYS A 65 -5.90 22.36 0.26
N GLY A 66 -6.23 22.49 1.55
CA GLY A 66 -7.47 23.13 1.99
C GLY A 66 -8.68 22.19 2.05
N GLY A 67 -8.44 20.87 2.12
CA GLY A 67 -9.47 19.85 2.32
C GLY A 67 -9.35 18.65 1.39
N GLN A 68 -10.24 17.67 1.60
CA GLN A 68 -10.20 16.37 0.92
C GLN A 68 -10.32 16.49 -0.61
N ALA A 69 -11.29 17.24 -1.11
CA ALA A 69 -11.52 17.35 -2.56
C ALA A 69 -10.32 18.00 -3.29
N ALA A 70 -9.73 19.06 -2.72
CA ALA A 70 -8.54 19.69 -3.30
C ALA A 70 -7.30 18.77 -3.21
N PHE A 71 -7.17 18.02 -2.14
CA PHE A 71 -6.13 17.00 -1.98
C PHE A 71 -6.24 15.92 -3.06
N GLU A 72 -7.41 15.34 -3.26
CA GLU A 72 -7.64 14.30 -4.27
C GLU A 72 -7.52 14.83 -5.70
N SER A 73 -7.86 16.10 -5.92
CA SER A 73 -7.59 16.77 -7.20
C SER A 73 -6.08 16.88 -7.46
N ALA A 74 -5.30 17.29 -6.45
CA ALA A 74 -3.84 17.37 -6.56
C ALA A 74 -3.20 15.99 -6.78
N LEU A 75 -3.68 14.96 -6.07
CA LEU A 75 -3.25 13.57 -6.31
C LEU A 75 -3.54 13.15 -7.76
N SER A 76 -4.77 13.39 -8.23
CA SER A 76 -5.20 13.01 -9.58
C SER A 76 -4.36 13.71 -10.66
N ALA A 77 -4.01 14.98 -10.47
CA ALA A 77 -3.14 15.71 -11.39
C ALA A 77 -1.75 15.08 -11.51
N LEU A 78 -1.13 14.72 -10.36
CA LEU A 78 0.17 14.05 -10.34
C LEU A 78 0.11 12.64 -10.93
N LEU A 79 -0.93 11.87 -10.61
CA LEU A 79 -1.12 10.53 -11.16
C LEU A 79 -1.27 10.58 -12.70
N THR A 80 -1.94 11.60 -13.22
CA THR A 80 -2.07 11.82 -14.68
C THR A 80 -0.75 12.30 -15.29
N GLU A 81 -0.05 13.24 -14.66
CA GLU A 81 1.25 13.76 -15.13
C GLU A 81 2.29 12.65 -15.30
N TYR A 82 2.31 11.69 -14.37
CA TYR A 82 3.22 10.54 -14.41
C TYR A 82 2.66 9.34 -15.16
N GLU A 83 1.45 9.45 -15.74
CA GLU A 83 0.78 8.37 -16.49
C GLU A 83 0.68 7.08 -15.66
N ILE A 84 0.20 7.18 -14.43
CA ILE A 84 0.14 6.06 -13.49
C ILE A 84 -0.97 5.07 -13.89
N ASP A 85 -0.63 3.80 -13.88
CA ASP A 85 -1.54 2.68 -14.18
C ASP A 85 -2.04 1.97 -12.91
N LEU A 86 -1.24 1.98 -11.82
CA LEU A 86 -1.51 1.28 -10.57
C LEU A 86 -1.13 2.14 -9.38
N ILE A 87 -1.99 2.20 -8.39
CA ILE A 87 -1.75 2.88 -7.11
C ILE A 87 -1.55 1.82 -6.02
N ILE A 88 -0.54 1.98 -5.18
CA ILE A 88 -0.30 1.13 -4.01
C ILE A 88 -0.30 1.97 -2.75
N LEU A 89 -1.19 1.65 -1.81
CA LEU A 89 -1.23 2.23 -0.48
C LEU A 89 -0.29 1.43 0.43
N ALA A 90 0.82 2.04 0.83
CA ALA A 90 1.87 1.41 1.64
C ALA A 90 2.03 2.13 2.99
N GLY A 91 1.10 1.90 3.90
CA GLY A 91 0.99 2.67 5.14
C GLY A 91 0.51 4.09 4.91
N PHE A 92 -0.47 4.24 4.03
CA PHE A 92 -1.13 5.51 3.74
C PHE A 92 -2.35 5.68 4.63
N LEU A 93 -2.34 6.71 5.49
CA LEU A 93 -3.33 6.88 6.56
C LEU A 93 -4.51 7.78 6.18
N THR A 94 -4.47 8.43 5.02
CA THR A 94 -5.58 9.26 4.55
C THR A 94 -6.60 8.39 3.84
N ILE A 95 -7.85 8.42 4.29
CA ILE A 95 -8.95 7.70 3.63
C ILE A 95 -9.25 8.42 2.31
N LEU A 96 -9.30 7.66 1.23
CA LEU A 96 -9.70 8.13 -0.10
C LEU A 96 -11.22 8.11 -0.23
N SER A 97 -11.79 9.11 -0.90
CA SER A 97 -13.24 9.19 -1.10
C SER A 97 -13.75 8.11 -2.07
N ALA A 98 -15.07 7.85 -2.01
CA ALA A 98 -15.74 6.97 -2.96
C ALA A 98 -15.55 7.46 -4.42
N ASP A 99 -15.64 8.79 -4.64
CA ASP A 99 -15.44 9.40 -5.95
C ASP A 99 -14.02 9.20 -6.48
N PHE A 100 -13.01 9.21 -5.60
CA PHE A 100 -11.64 8.94 -6.00
C PHE A 100 -11.46 7.47 -6.34
N THR A 101 -11.89 6.55 -5.47
CA THR A 101 -11.71 5.11 -5.67
C THR A 101 -12.47 4.60 -6.88
N ALA A 102 -13.67 5.14 -7.17
CA ALA A 102 -14.47 4.79 -8.35
C ALA A 102 -13.78 5.10 -9.70
N ARG A 103 -12.85 6.06 -9.72
CA ARG A 103 -12.07 6.39 -10.94
C ARG A 103 -10.91 5.41 -11.20
N TRP A 104 -10.61 4.53 -10.25
CA TRP A 104 -9.51 3.58 -10.31
C TRP A 104 -9.98 2.12 -10.05
N PRO A 105 -10.98 1.61 -10.80
CA PRO A 105 -11.54 0.29 -10.56
C PRO A 105 -10.47 -0.79 -10.73
N SER A 106 -10.24 -1.58 -9.68
CA SER A 106 -9.20 -2.63 -9.63
C SER A 106 -7.78 -2.12 -9.91
N ARG A 107 -7.50 -0.84 -9.59
CA ARG A 107 -6.20 -0.19 -9.81
C ARG A 107 -5.61 0.44 -8.53
N ILE A 108 -6.21 0.18 -7.38
CA ILE A 108 -5.66 0.59 -6.09
C ILE A 108 -5.50 -0.64 -5.23
N LEU A 109 -4.28 -0.90 -4.76
CA LEU A 109 -3.96 -1.96 -3.80
C LEU A 109 -3.66 -1.35 -2.43
N ASN A 110 -4.07 -2.06 -1.36
CA ASN A 110 -3.66 -1.77 0.01
C ASN A 110 -3.10 -3.03 0.67
N VAL A 111 -2.11 -2.87 1.55
CA VAL A 111 -1.67 -3.92 2.46
C VAL A 111 -2.16 -3.60 3.86
N HIS A 112 -2.91 -4.53 4.45
CA HIS A 112 -3.44 -4.44 5.81
C HIS A 112 -2.79 -5.52 6.69
N PRO A 113 -2.30 -5.19 7.92
CA PRO A 113 -1.51 -6.10 8.75
C PRO A 113 -2.38 -7.07 9.57
N SER A 114 -3.44 -7.62 8.98
CA SER A 114 -4.23 -8.71 9.53
C SER A 114 -4.78 -9.63 8.44
N LEU A 115 -5.36 -10.74 8.85
CA LEU A 115 -6.16 -11.60 7.97
C LEU A 115 -7.60 -11.07 7.92
N ILE A 116 -7.91 -10.20 6.96
CA ILE A 116 -9.26 -9.68 6.75
C ILE A 116 -10.25 -10.86 6.62
N PRO A 117 -11.44 -10.83 7.28
CA PRO A 117 -12.09 -9.67 7.89
C PRO A 117 -11.78 -9.41 9.38
N ALA A 118 -10.80 -10.09 9.98
CA ALA A 118 -10.44 -9.85 11.38
C ALA A 118 -9.57 -8.60 11.53
N PHE A 119 -9.79 -7.82 12.59
CA PHE A 119 -8.96 -6.66 12.99
C PHE A 119 -8.73 -5.65 11.86
N CYS A 120 -9.77 -5.33 11.10
CA CYS A 120 -9.73 -4.39 9.97
C CYS A 120 -10.83 -3.33 10.08
N GLY A 121 -10.84 -2.38 9.15
CA GLY A 121 -11.81 -1.30 9.10
C GLY A 121 -11.36 -0.03 9.83
N GLU A 122 -12.31 0.87 10.08
CA GLU A 122 -12.05 2.18 10.63
C GLU A 122 -11.29 2.13 11.97
N GLY A 123 -10.21 2.89 12.08
CA GLY A 123 -9.38 2.96 13.29
C GLY A 123 -8.38 1.82 13.45
N MET A 124 -8.42 0.77 12.63
CA MET A 124 -7.50 -0.37 12.67
C MET A 124 -6.27 -0.13 11.79
N TYR A 125 -5.20 0.43 12.36
CA TYR A 125 -3.93 0.66 11.68
C TYR A 125 -2.73 0.60 12.64
N GLY A 126 -1.56 0.34 12.11
CA GLY A 126 -0.30 0.31 12.86
C GLY A 126 -0.35 -0.68 14.04
N LEU A 127 0.16 -0.28 15.20
CA LEU A 127 0.21 -1.13 16.39
C LEU A 127 -1.18 -1.52 16.92
N ARG A 128 -2.24 -0.75 16.64
CA ARG A 128 -3.59 -1.05 17.11
C ARG A 128 -4.09 -2.42 16.65
N VAL A 129 -3.77 -2.80 15.41
CA VAL A 129 -4.14 -4.11 14.84
C VAL A 129 -3.50 -5.24 15.64
N HIS A 130 -2.21 -5.15 15.93
CA HIS A 130 -1.47 -6.16 16.68
C HIS A 130 -1.89 -6.22 18.13
N THR A 131 -2.14 -5.05 18.75
CA THR A 131 -2.71 -4.96 20.11
C THR A 131 -4.07 -5.66 20.18
N ALA A 132 -4.95 -5.43 19.20
CA ALA A 132 -6.27 -6.06 19.16
C ALA A 132 -6.16 -7.59 18.96
N ALA A 133 -5.26 -8.04 18.09
CA ALA A 133 -5.02 -9.47 17.86
C ALA A 133 -4.52 -10.18 19.13
N LEU A 134 -3.56 -9.57 19.85
CA LEU A 134 -3.06 -10.10 21.13
C LEU A 134 -4.14 -10.11 22.20
N ALA A 135 -4.91 -9.02 22.32
CA ALA A 135 -6.01 -8.93 23.30
C ALA A 135 -7.13 -9.97 23.05
N ALA A 136 -7.39 -10.30 21.78
CA ALA A 136 -8.34 -11.35 21.40
C ALA A 136 -7.78 -12.76 21.63
N GLY A 137 -6.48 -12.91 21.91
CA GLY A 137 -5.85 -14.21 22.17
C GLY A 137 -5.75 -15.12 20.96
N VAL A 138 -5.81 -14.58 19.73
CA VAL A 138 -5.66 -15.38 18.51
C VAL A 138 -4.28 -16.02 18.45
N LYS A 139 -4.20 -17.18 17.81
CA LYS A 139 -2.92 -17.92 17.66
C LYS A 139 -2.28 -17.69 16.30
N VAL A 140 -3.06 -17.15 15.37
CA VAL A 140 -2.64 -16.84 14.00
C VAL A 140 -3.18 -15.45 13.63
N THR A 141 -2.33 -14.63 13.05
CA THR A 141 -2.64 -13.37 12.40
C THR A 141 -1.99 -13.36 11.01
N GLY A 142 -1.68 -12.22 10.43
CA GLY A 142 -1.00 -12.17 9.15
C GLY A 142 -1.14 -10.82 8.46
N ALA A 143 -1.08 -10.85 7.13
CA ALA A 143 -1.36 -9.69 6.30
C ALA A 143 -2.26 -10.05 5.12
N THR A 144 -2.97 -9.04 4.65
CA THR A 144 -3.85 -9.09 3.48
C THR A 144 -3.48 -8.00 2.50
N VAL A 145 -3.31 -8.34 1.23
CA VAL A 145 -3.33 -7.37 0.13
C VAL A 145 -4.68 -7.47 -0.56
N HIS A 146 -5.36 -6.36 -0.72
CA HIS A 146 -6.69 -6.27 -1.31
C HIS A 146 -6.81 -5.07 -2.25
N PHE A 147 -7.78 -5.12 -3.16
CA PHE A 147 -8.20 -3.94 -3.91
C PHE A 147 -8.95 -2.98 -3.00
N VAL A 148 -8.76 -1.68 -3.23
CA VAL A 148 -9.42 -0.63 -2.45
C VAL A 148 -10.73 -0.22 -3.13
N ASN A 149 -11.78 -0.07 -2.32
CA ASN A 149 -13.07 0.51 -2.68
C ASN A 149 -13.46 1.58 -1.66
N GLU A 150 -14.73 2.01 -1.66
CA GLU A 150 -15.28 3.02 -0.74
C GLU A 150 -15.36 2.57 0.71
N VAL A 151 -15.26 1.25 0.97
CA VAL A 151 -15.32 0.69 2.34
C VAL A 151 -13.90 0.43 2.83
N PRO A 152 -13.47 1.04 3.95
CA PRO A 152 -12.15 0.75 4.53
C PRO A 152 -11.92 -0.75 4.73
N ASP A 153 -10.84 -1.26 4.12
CA ASP A 153 -10.45 -2.68 4.10
C ASP A 153 -11.51 -3.64 3.55
N GLY A 154 -12.56 -3.13 2.87
CA GLY A 154 -13.72 -3.91 2.40
C GLY A 154 -13.63 -4.41 0.96
N GLY A 155 -12.58 -4.09 0.22
CA GLY A 155 -12.43 -4.50 -1.17
C GLY A 155 -12.01 -5.96 -1.34
N GLN A 156 -12.04 -6.42 -2.60
CA GLN A 156 -11.71 -7.81 -2.94
C GLN A 156 -10.29 -8.17 -2.51
N ILE A 157 -10.16 -9.27 -1.77
CA ILE A 157 -8.87 -9.81 -1.33
C ILE A 157 -8.13 -10.39 -2.54
N LEU A 158 -6.86 -9.99 -2.69
CA LEU A 158 -5.97 -10.51 -3.73
C LEU A 158 -5.03 -11.58 -3.17
N LEU A 159 -4.35 -11.31 -2.07
CA LEU A 159 -3.41 -12.23 -1.42
C LEU A 159 -3.52 -12.14 0.09
N GLN A 160 -3.30 -13.27 0.78
CA GLN A 160 -3.17 -13.33 2.24
C GLN A 160 -2.03 -14.25 2.63
N LYS A 161 -1.40 -13.95 3.76
CA LYS A 161 -0.40 -14.82 4.38
C LYS A 161 -0.54 -14.82 5.89
N ALA A 162 -0.65 -16.02 6.45
CA ALA A 162 -0.73 -16.25 7.88
C ALA A 162 0.65 -16.14 8.56
N VAL A 163 0.62 -15.68 9.81
CA VAL A 163 1.78 -15.54 10.70
C VAL A 163 1.37 -15.97 12.10
N ASP A 164 2.19 -16.79 12.75
CA ASP A 164 1.94 -17.27 14.10
C ASP A 164 2.08 -16.15 15.13
N VAL A 165 1.20 -16.17 16.14
CA VAL A 165 1.29 -15.35 17.35
C VAL A 165 1.98 -16.19 18.43
N LEU A 166 3.12 -15.72 18.93
CA LEU A 166 3.89 -16.41 19.95
C LEU A 166 3.43 -16.02 21.37
N PRO A 167 3.63 -16.90 22.37
CA PRO A 167 3.15 -16.66 23.74
C PRO A 167 3.65 -15.35 24.37
N ASP A 168 4.88 -14.93 24.06
CA ASP A 168 5.53 -13.75 24.64
C ASP A 168 5.54 -12.53 23.72
N ASP A 169 4.66 -12.51 22.72
CA ASP A 169 4.59 -11.36 21.81
C ASP A 169 4.08 -10.09 22.50
N ALA A 170 4.86 -9.03 22.32
CA ALA A 170 4.37 -7.65 22.45
C ALA A 170 3.83 -7.16 21.08
N PRO A 171 3.00 -6.11 21.04
CA PRO A 171 2.49 -5.58 19.78
C PRO A 171 3.60 -5.27 18.76
N GLU A 172 4.73 -4.75 19.23
CA GLU A 172 5.88 -4.36 18.38
C GLU A 172 6.61 -5.60 17.80
N THR A 173 6.74 -6.67 18.58
CA THR A 173 7.38 -7.92 18.13
C THR A 173 6.50 -8.62 17.10
N LEU A 174 5.19 -8.67 17.35
CA LEU A 174 4.22 -9.20 16.41
C LEU A 174 4.17 -8.37 15.13
N GLN A 175 4.13 -7.04 15.23
CA GLN A 175 4.17 -6.15 14.07
C GLN A 175 5.38 -6.42 13.19
N ARG A 176 6.57 -6.47 13.78
CA ARG A 176 7.81 -6.73 13.03
C ARG A 176 7.73 -8.07 12.30
N ARG A 177 7.26 -9.13 12.99
CA ARG A 177 7.11 -10.47 12.39
C ARG A 177 6.11 -10.45 11.24
N VAL A 178 4.97 -9.79 11.37
CA VAL A 178 3.98 -9.65 10.28
C VAL A 178 4.57 -8.89 9.10
N MET A 179 5.30 -7.79 9.33
CA MET A 179 5.99 -7.07 8.25
C MET A 179 6.99 -7.98 7.52
N GLU A 180 7.89 -8.65 8.25
CA GLU A 180 8.96 -9.47 7.67
C GLU A 180 8.45 -10.73 6.98
N GLN A 181 7.50 -11.41 7.60
CA GLN A 181 7.02 -12.72 7.13
C GLN A 181 5.84 -12.62 6.16
N ALA A 182 5.09 -11.53 6.14
CA ALA A 182 3.91 -11.39 5.31
C ALA A 182 3.93 -10.12 4.44
N GLU A 183 3.88 -8.90 4.99
CA GLU A 183 3.67 -7.68 4.22
C GLU A 183 4.72 -7.47 3.13
N TRP A 184 6.03 -7.56 3.49
CA TRP A 184 7.14 -7.32 2.56
C TRP A 184 7.31 -8.38 1.48
N GLN A 185 6.59 -9.51 1.61
CA GLN A 185 6.55 -10.55 0.60
C GLN A 185 5.30 -10.45 -0.28
N LEU A 186 4.15 -10.18 0.36
CA LEU A 186 2.87 -10.12 -0.34
C LEU A 186 2.75 -8.90 -1.24
N LEU A 187 3.17 -7.72 -0.75
CA LEU A 187 2.94 -6.48 -1.46
C LEU A 187 3.70 -6.40 -2.80
N PRO A 188 5.00 -6.75 -2.89
CA PRO A 188 5.69 -6.82 -4.18
C PRO A 188 5.07 -7.87 -5.12
N ARG A 189 4.68 -9.04 -4.59
CA ARG A 189 4.02 -10.08 -5.38
C ARG A 189 2.68 -9.60 -5.95
N ALA A 190 1.87 -8.92 -5.14
CA ALA A 190 0.60 -8.36 -5.58
C ALA A 190 0.81 -7.26 -6.64
N ALA A 191 1.80 -6.40 -6.43
CA ALA A 191 2.17 -5.36 -7.40
C ALA A 191 2.53 -5.96 -8.75
N GLU A 192 3.32 -7.03 -8.77
CA GLU A 192 3.68 -7.73 -10.01
C GLU A 192 2.49 -8.39 -10.69
N LEU A 193 1.65 -9.12 -9.94
CA LEU A 193 0.46 -9.79 -10.49
C LEU A 193 -0.48 -8.80 -11.19
N VAL A 194 -0.76 -7.66 -10.54
CA VAL A 194 -1.64 -6.65 -11.15
C VAL A 194 -0.95 -5.92 -12.30
N SER A 195 0.35 -5.65 -12.21
CA SER A 195 1.11 -5.05 -13.30
C SER A 195 1.13 -5.94 -14.54
N GLU A 196 1.30 -7.25 -14.38
CA GLU A 196 1.23 -8.21 -15.49
C GLU A 196 -0.15 -8.19 -16.18
N GLN A 197 -1.22 -8.14 -15.38
CA GLN A 197 -2.58 -8.03 -15.89
C GLN A 197 -2.78 -6.73 -16.70
N ILE A 198 -2.33 -5.58 -16.16
CA ILE A 198 -2.42 -4.28 -16.84
C ILE A 198 -1.68 -4.32 -18.20
N VAL A 199 -0.47 -4.86 -18.20
CA VAL A 199 0.33 -4.96 -19.44
C VAL A 199 -0.35 -5.85 -20.49
N LYS A 200 -1.05 -6.93 -20.07
CA LYS A 200 -1.84 -7.79 -20.97
C LYS A 200 -3.04 -7.04 -21.54
N GLU A 201 -3.83 -6.36 -20.69
CA GLU A 201 -4.99 -5.57 -21.11
C GLU A 201 -4.60 -4.47 -22.12
N ASN A 202 -3.48 -3.78 -21.88
CA ASN A 202 -2.99 -2.73 -22.78
C ASN A 202 -2.45 -3.27 -24.14
N ARG A 203 -2.19 -4.58 -24.27
CA ARG A 203 -1.80 -5.20 -25.54
C ARG A 203 -3.00 -5.63 -26.38
N ASP A 204 -4.11 -5.92 -25.69
CA ASP A 204 -5.31 -6.44 -26.31
C ASP A 204 -6.29 -5.31 -26.70
N ALA A 205 -6.00 -4.05 -26.28
CA ALA A 205 -6.78 -2.85 -26.59
C ALA A 205 -6.23 -2.11 -27.83
#